data_bcc6e3244f7c75764836f6e8dcf5a217
#
_entry.id   bcc6e3244f7c75764836f6e8dcf5a217
#
_cell.length_a   1.000
_cell.length_b   1.000
_cell.length_c   1.000
_cell.angle_alpha   90.00
_cell.angle_beta   90.00
_cell.angle_gamma   90.00
#
_symmetry.space_group_name_H-M   'P 1'
#
loop_
_entity.id
_entity.type
_entity.pdbx_description
1 polymer ?
#
loop_
_entity_poly.entity_id
_entity_poly.type
_entity_poly.pdbx_seq_one_letter_code
_entity_poly.pdbx_strand_id
1 'polypeptide(L)'
;MQISRALDQIGVFSNTLEDAALISEQLFGYDKLDPDTSLSAKPKLLDATKQKPPVEPIFAYIKLPFMDELDEDAKKGFEEIKDELKGKIDEIKLPEGFVDIPEWHKVIMESDMARSFSAEYTKSKHKLSNNIIEAIERGMKYTAVEYNNALSKIDAANIYFKQFFYDYDAILTPSASGEAPKGLKSTGNPIFCTIWTFCGMPCISLPLLQGNNGLPIGVQLVSSLFDDERLFRNASWLTKKIKK
;
A
#
# COMPACT_ATOMS: atom_id res chain seq x y z
N MET A 1 19.20 -0.35 2.07
CA MET A 1 19.33 -1.03 3.38
C MET A 1 18.02 -1.74 3.64
N GLN A 2 18.04 -3.04 3.81
CA GLN A 2 16.84 -3.84 4.10
C GLN A 2 16.46 -3.67 5.58
N ILE A 3 15.21 -3.31 5.85
CA ILE A 3 14.67 -3.19 7.21
C ILE A 3 13.94 -4.47 7.58
N SER A 4 12.91 -4.81 6.82
CA SER A 4 12.08 -6.00 7.02
C SER A 4 11.89 -6.74 5.71
N ARG A 5 12.36 -7.97 5.64
CA ARG A 5 12.22 -8.79 4.45
C ARG A 5 10.76 -9.05 4.05
N ALA A 6 9.88 -9.13 5.04
CA ALA A 6 8.46 -9.41 4.82
C ALA A 6 7.66 -8.16 4.38
N LEU A 7 8.14 -6.95 4.71
CA LEU A 7 7.37 -5.71 4.56
C LEU A 7 8.00 -4.68 3.61
N ASP A 8 9.31 -4.80 3.31
CA ASP A 8 9.98 -3.83 2.45
C ASP A 8 9.40 -3.88 1.04
N GLN A 9 9.07 -2.71 0.48
CA GLN A 9 8.51 -2.54 -0.85
C GLN A 9 9.33 -1.55 -1.65
N ILE A 10 9.39 -1.76 -2.96
CA ILE A 10 10.00 -0.80 -3.89
C ILE A 10 8.87 0.02 -4.53
N GLY A 11 9.03 1.34 -4.54
CA GLY A 11 8.04 2.26 -5.11
C GLY A 11 8.66 3.23 -6.11
N VAL A 12 7.83 3.74 -7.01
CA VAL A 12 8.19 4.71 -8.03
C VAL A 12 7.31 5.94 -7.88
N PHE A 13 7.93 7.13 -7.91
CA PHE A 13 7.23 8.41 -8.00
C PHE A 13 7.41 8.98 -9.41
N SER A 14 6.33 9.42 -10.03
CA SER A 14 6.35 10.02 -11.36
C SER A 14 5.21 11.01 -11.54
N ASN A 15 5.26 11.81 -12.61
CA ASN A 15 4.21 12.77 -12.94
C ASN A 15 3.04 12.14 -13.72
N THR A 16 3.28 11.00 -14.38
CA THR A 16 2.26 10.31 -15.18
C THR A 16 2.21 8.82 -14.82
N LEU A 17 1.07 8.19 -15.08
CA LEU A 17 0.91 6.75 -14.89
C LEU A 17 1.81 5.96 -15.84
N GLU A 18 1.99 6.47 -17.07
CA GLU A 18 2.85 5.87 -18.09
C GLU A 18 4.32 5.89 -17.67
N ASP A 19 4.80 6.97 -17.07
CA ASP A 19 6.18 7.05 -16.54
C ASP A 19 6.37 6.11 -15.36
N ALA A 20 5.37 6.04 -14.45
CA ALA A 20 5.39 5.06 -13.36
C ALA A 20 5.50 3.65 -13.90
N ALA A 21 4.69 3.30 -14.90
CA ALA A 21 4.71 1.98 -15.55
C ALA A 21 6.06 1.69 -16.20
N LEU A 22 6.60 2.65 -16.96
CA LEU A 22 7.87 2.51 -17.67
C LEU A 22 9.03 2.24 -16.71
N ILE A 23 9.12 3.01 -15.62
CA ILE A 23 10.19 2.86 -14.62
C ILE A 23 9.98 1.56 -13.84
N SER A 24 8.78 1.30 -13.34
CA SER A 24 8.47 0.08 -12.57
C SER A 24 8.80 -1.17 -13.37
N GLU A 25 8.44 -1.20 -14.66
CA GLU A 25 8.74 -2.32 -15.56
C GLU A 25 10.24 -2.63 -15.63
N GLN A 26 11.13 -1.63 -15.51
CA GLN A 26 12.58 -1.86 -15.51
C GLN A 26 13.10 -2.41 -14.17
N LEU A 27 12.36 -2.23 -13.08
CA LEU A 27 12.73 -2.74 -11.75
C LEU A 27 12.34 -4.22 -11.56
N PHE A 28 11.44 -4.76 -12.39
CA PHE A 28 11.13 -6.19 -12.36
C PHE A 28 12.28 -7.01 -12.92
N GLY A 29 12.67 -8.03 -12.18
CA GLY A 29 13.71 -8.96 -12.60
C GLY A 29 13.96 -10.04 -11.55
N TYR A 30 14.59 -11.12 -11.99
CA TYR A 30 15.06 -12.17 -11.11
C TYR A 30 16.55 -11.99 -10.83
N ASP A 31 16.91 -11.91 -9.57
CA ASP A 31 18.29 -11.97 -9.10
C ASP A 31 18.47 -13.22 -8.21
N LYS A 32 19.28 -14.19 -8.65
CA LYS A 32 19.56 -15.41 -7.91
C LYS A 32 20.23 -15.18 -6.53
N LEU A 33 20.78 -13.99 -6.31
CA LEU A 33 21.39 -13.60 -5.03
C LEU A 33 20.39 -12.92 -4.08
N ASP A 34 19.22 -12.53 -4.58
CA ASP A 34 18.14 -11.97 -3.80
C ASP A 34 17.01 -13.01 -3.63
N PRO A 35 16.86 -13.57 -2.41
CA PRO A 35 15.86 -14.61 -2.14
C PRO A 35 14.41 -14.11 -2.21
N ASP A 36 14.19 -12.80 -2.30
CA ASP A 36 12.86 -12.19 -2.36
C ASP A 36 12.41 -11.94 -3.81
N THR A 37 13.28 -12.19 -4.79
CA THR A 37 12.90 -12.19 -6.20
C THR A 37 12.47 -13.58 -6.67
N SER A 38 11.52 -13.63 -7.59
CA SER A 38 11.03 -14.88 -8.19
C SER A 38 11.26 -14.92 -9.69
N LEU A 39 11.49 -16.12 -10.22
CA LEU A 39 11.60 -16.32 -11.66
C LEU A 39 10.20 -16.25 -12.27
N SER A 40 9.84 -15.10 -12.80
CA SER A 40 8.56 -14.83 -13.44
C SER A 40 8.75 -14.05 -14.74
N ALA A 41 7.74 -14.08 -15.61
CA ALA A 41 7.74 -13.22 -16.80
C ALA A 41 7.71 -11.76 -16.37
N LYS A 42 8.52 -10.92 -17.02
CA LYS A 42 8.51 -9.47 -16.79
C LYS A 42 7.15 -8.90 -17.23
N PRO A 43 6.42 -8.20 -16.37
CA PRO A 43 5.13 -7.63 -16.73
C PRO A 43 5.30 -6.49 -17.75
N LYS A 44 4.30 -6.32 -18.62
CA LYS A 44 4.26 -5.25 -19.64
C LYS A 44 3.40 -4.09 -19.15
N LEU A 45 3.89 -3.37 -18.13
CA LEU A 45 3.12 -2.36 -17.43
C LEU A 45 2.78 -1.16 -18.31
N LEU A 46 3.73 -0.70 -19.14
CA LEU A 46 3.48 0.40 -20.08
C LEU A 46 2.44 0.05 -21.13
N ASP A 47 2.43 -1.18 -21.62
CA ASP A 47 1.39 -1.64 -22.55
C ASP A 47 0.03 -1.73 -21.85
N ALA A 48 0.02 -2.19 -20.59
CA ALA A 48 -1.21 -2.28 -19.79
C ALA A 48 -1.90 -0.91 -19.59
N THR A 49 -1.15 0.19 -19.43
CA THR A 49 -1.75 1.53 -19.31
C THR A 49 -2.52 1.98 -20.56
N LYS A 50 -2.16 1.44 -21.72
CA LYS A 50 -2.77 1.77 -23.01
C LYS A 50 -3.97 0.89 -23.36
N GLN A 51 -4.10 -0.25 -22.69
CA GLN A 51 -5.17 -1.21 -22.94
C GLN A 51 -6.47 -0.75 -22.27
N LYS A 52 -7.59 -1.02 -22.95
CA LYS A 52 -8.91 -0.94 -22.30
C LYS A 52 -9.15 -2.25 -21.54
N PRO A 53 -9.74 -2.18 -20.34
CA PRO A 53 -10.23 -3.39 -19.68
C PRO A 53 -11.22 -4.13 -20.62
N PRO A 54 -11.18 -5.47 -20.69
CA PRO A 54 -12.12 -6.25 -21.52
C PRO A 54 -13.58 -6.03 -21.12
N VAL A 55 -13.81 -5.81 -19.84
CA VAL A 55 -15.09 -5.44 -19.23
C VAL A 55 -14.81 -4.21 -18.34
N GLU A 56 -15.79 -3.33 -18.17
CA GLU A 56 -15.64 -2.21 -17.25
C GLU A 56 -15.40 -2.70 -15.83
N PRO A 57 -14.35 -2.19 -15.14
CA PRO A 57 -13.97 -2.69 -13.82
C PRO A 57 -15.05 -2.46 -12.76
N ILE A 58 -15.15 -3.39 -11.84
CA ILE A 58 -15.92 -3.28 -10.61
C ILE A 58 -14.94 -3.11 -9.45
N PHE A 59 -15.11 -2.03 -8.70
CA PHE A 59 -14.25 -1.68 -7.57
C PHE A 59 -14.91 -2.02 -6.24
N ALA A 60 -14.11 -2.34 -5.25
CA ALA A 60 -14.54 -2.39 -3.86
C ALA A 60 -13.98 -1.19 -3.10
N TYR A 61 -14.85 -0.32 -2.58
CA TYR A 61 -14.44 0.67 -1.60
C TYR A 61 -14.42 0.04 -0.22
N ILE A 62 -13.22 -0.19 0.31
CA ILE A 62 -13.07 -0.82 1.61
C ILE A 62 -13.12 0.22 2.72
N LYS A 63 -14.08 0.07 3.64
CA LYS A 63 -14.14 0.81 4.90
C LYS A 63 -13.12 0.23 5.88
N LEU A 64 -11.98 0.90 5.99
CA LEU A 64 -10.91 0.53 6.92
C LEU A 64 -11.30 0.88 8.37
N PRO A 65 -10.77 0.17 9.38
CA PRO A 65 -11.13 0.41 10.78
C PRO A 65 -10.80 1.82 11.30
N PHE A 66 -9.93 2.53 10.61
CA PHE A 66 -9.42 3.86 10.96
C PHE A 66 -9.88 4.99 10.03
N MET A 67 -11.07 4.83 9.39
CA MET A 67 -11.66 5.88 8.54
C MET A 67 -11.94 7.19 9.29
N ASP A 68 -11.99 7.16 10.61
CA ASP A 68 -12.16 8.37 11.44
C ASP A 68 -10.92 9.30 11.37
N GLU A 69 -9.76 8.77 11.01
CA GLU A 69 -8.53 9.56 10.79
C GLU A 69 -8.53 10.31 9.43
N LEU A 70 -9.55 10.09 8.60
CA LEU A 70 -9.64 10.76 7.29
C LEU A 70 -10.14 12.19 7.45
N ASP A 71 -9.47 13.15 6.82
CA ASP A 71 -9.86 14.55 6.79
C ASP A 71 -11.21 14.75 6.08
N GLU A 72 -11.96 15.78 6.44
CA GLU A 72 -13.32 16.01 5.93
C GLU A 72 -13.38 16.26 4.42
N ASP A 73 -12.37 16.94 3.85
CA ASP A 73 -12.25 17.13 2.41
C ASP A 73 -11.93 15.83 1.66
N ALA A 74 -11.13 14.97 2.25
CA ALA A 74 -10.89 13.63 1.73
C ALA A 74 -12.15 12.77 1.78
N LYS A 75 -12.89 12.77 2.90
CA LYS A 75 -14.17 12.07 3.02
C LYS A 75 -15.14 12.50 1.93
N LYS A 76 -15.31 13.81 1.76
CA LYS A 76 -16.18 14.38 0.72
C LYS A 76 -15.74 13.96 -0.68
N GLY A 77 -14.44 14.03 -0.99
CA GLY A 77 -13.92 13.63 -2.29
C GLY A 77 -14.14 12.15 -2.60
N PHE A 78 -14.04 11.28 -1.59
CA PHE A 78 -14.35 9.85 -1.78
C PHE A 78 -15.84 9.59 -2.01
N GLU A 79 -16.75 10.35 -1.38
CA GLU A 79 -18.18 10.29 -1.71
C GLU A 79 -18.44 10.71 -3.17
N GLU A 80 -17.81 11.79 -3.65
CA GLU A 80 -17.91 12.24 -5.04
C GLU A 80 -17.41 11.16 -6.03
N ILE A 81 -16.29 10.48 -5.72
CA ILE A 81 -15.79 9.35 -6.53
C ILE A 81 -16.80 8.20 -6.56
N LYS A 82 -17.40 7.85 -5.42
CA LYS A 82 -18.39 6.78 -5.35
C LYS A 82 -19.63 7.11 -6.18
N ASP A 83 -20.09 8.35 -6.14
CA ASP A 83 -21.21 8.81 -6.95
C ASP A 83 -20.90 8.73 -8.45
N GLU A 84 -19.71 9.15 -8.89
CA GLU A 84 -19.26 9.05 -10.30
C GLU A 84 -19.14 7.59 -10.77
N LEU A 85 -18.75 6.69 -9.86
CA LEU A 85 -18.60 5.25 -10.12
C LEU A 85 -19.87 4.44 -9.82
N LYS A 86 -21.02 5.08 -9.65
CA LYS A 86 -22.27 4.41 -9.31
C LYS A 86 -22.57 3.21 -10.21
N GLY A 87 -22.82 2.05 -9.59
CA GLY A 87 -23.00 0.76 -10.29
C GLY A 87 -21.69 0.07 -10.72
N LYS A 88 -20.54 0.63 -10.36
CA LYS A 88 -19.19 0.08 -10.59
C LYS A 88 -18.34 0.06 -9.32
N ILE A 89 -18.93 0.37 -8.18
CA ILE A 89 -18.27 0.38 -6.88
C ILE A 89 -19.23 -0.11 -5.81
N ASP A 90 -18.76 -1.03 -4.98
CA ASP A 90 -19.46 -1.54 -3.83
C ASP A 90 -18.71 -1.15 -2.54
N GLU A 91 -19.45 -0.76 -1.50
CA GLU A 91 -18.87 -0.53 -0.18
C GLU A 91 -18.73 -1.85 0.58
N ILE A 92 -17.53 -2.18 0.98
CA ILE A 92 -17.19 -3.43 1.65
C ILE A 92 -16.60 -3.15 3.04
N LYS A 93 -17.06 -3.89 4.03
CA LYS A 93 -16.44 -3.93 5.36
C LYS A 93 -15.60 -5.18 5.48
N LEU A 94 -14.34 -5.01 5.90
CA LEU A 94 -13.46 -6.16 6.16
C LEU A 94 -13.93 -6.97 7.38
N PRO A 95 -13.63 -8.28 7.44
CA PRO A 95 -13.84 -9.08 8.63
C PRO A 95 -13.15 -8.50 9.86
N GLU A 96 -13.69 -8.75 11.06
CA GLU A 96 -13.19 -8.16 12.31
C GLU A 96 -11.70 -8.43 12.56
N GLY A 97 -11.18 -9.60 12.18
CA GLY A 97 -9.76 -9.92 12.34
C GLY A 97 -8.77 -9.00 11.61
N PHE A 98 -9.24 -8.18 10.66
CA PHE A 98 -8.39 -7.23 9.95
C PHE A 98 -8.09 -5.96 10.76
N VAL A 99 -8.82 -5.71 11.85
CA VAL A 99 -8.55 -4.56 12.75
C VAL A 99 -7.18 -4.68 13.43
N ASP A 100 -6.67 -5.88 13.62
CA ASP A 100 -5.40 -6.15 14.30
C ASP A 100 -4.17 -6.10 13.36
N ILE A 101 -4.38 -5.96 12.05
CA ILE A 101 -3.26 -5.92 11.08
C ILE A 101 -2.23 -4.83 11.40
N PRO A 102 -2.60 -3.59 11.79
CA PRO A 102 -1.59 -2.59 12.15
C PRO A 102 -0.68 -3.02 13.29
N GLU A 103 -1.19 -3.76 14.29
CA GLU A 103 -0.37 -4.26 15.39
C GLU A 103 0.54 -5.41 14.91
N TRP A 104 0.05 -6.34 14.12
CA TRP A 104 0.89 -7.41 13.54
C TRP A 104 1.99 -6.84 12.63
N HIS A 105 1.64 -5.86 11.80
CA HIS A 105 2.61 -5.14 10.97
C HIS A 105 3.71 -4.50 11.84
N LYS A 106 3.32 -3.85 12.93
CA LYS A 106 4.24 -3.20 13.86
C LYS A 106 5.17 -4.21 14.55
N VAL A 107 4.64 -5.35 15.01
CA VAL A 107 5.44 -6.43 15.61
C VAL A 107 6.52 -6.91 14.63
N ILE A 108 6.16 -7.14 13.37
CA ILE A 108 7.11 -7.59 12.33
C ILE A 108 8.14 -6.49 12.06
N MET A 109 7.68 -5.28 11.78
CA MET A 109 8.55 -4.15 11.41
C MET A 109 9.56 -3.82 12.50
N GLU A 110 9.12 -3.69 13.76
CA GLU A 110 10.00 -3.30 14.87
C GLU A 110 10.97 -4.44 15.24
N SER A 111 10.54 -5.70 15.17
CA SER A 111 11.43 -6.86 15.39
C SER A 111 12.51 -6.92 14.32
N ASP A 112 12.13 -6.74 13.06
CA ASP A 112 13.09 -6.72 11.95
C ASP A 112 14.02 -5.51 12.00
N MET A 113 13.52 -4.33 12.42
CA MET A 113 14.36 -3.16 12.69
C MET A 113 15.39 -3.45 13.78
N ALA A 114 14.99 -4.07 14.88
CA ALA A 114 15.91 -4.42 15.97
C ALA A 114 17.04 -5.34 15.46
N ARG A 115 16.73 -6.29 14.61
CA ARG A 115 17.71 -7.19 13.96
C ARG A 115 18.59 -6.42 12.97
N SER A 116 17.99 -5.67 12.06
CA SER A 116 18.68 -5.06 10.91
C SER A 116 19.57 -3.89 11.32
N PHE A 117 19.18 -3.14 12.35
CA PHE A 117 19.97 -2.01 12.91
C PHE A 117 20.80 -2.38 14.16
N SER A 118 20.98 -3.67 14.47
CA SER A 118 21.69 -4.10 15.67
C SER A 118 23.13 -3.56 15.76
N ALA A 119 23.82 -3.50 14.63
CA ALA A 119 25.21 -2.99 14.56
C ALA A 119 25.24 -1.46 14.79
N GLU A 120 24.37 -0.70 14.15
CA GLU A 120 24.25 0.74 14.28
C GLU A 120 23.81 1.12 15.70
N TYR A 121 22.84 0.39 16.26
CA TYR A 121 22.38 0.59 17.63
C TYR A 121 23.50 0.37 18.63
N THR A 122 24.32 -0.68 18.45
CA THR A 122 25.42 -0.98 19.37
C THR A 122 26.59 0.00 19.24
N LYS A 123 26.97 0.35 18.01
CA LYS A 123 28.21 1.11 17.75
C LYS A 123 27.99 2.62 17.62
N SER A 124 26.78 3.05 17.24
CA SER A 124 26.50 4.42 16.80
C SER A 124 25.11 4.92 17.21
N LYS A 125 24.56 4.45 18.34
CA LYS A 125 23.22 4.82 18.83
C LYS A 125 22.99 6.33 18.81
N HIS A 126 24.00 7.14 19.16
CA HIS A 126 23.94 8.60 19.17
C HIS A 126 23.71 9.26 17.80
N LYS A 127 23.82 8.50 16.68
CA LYS A 127 23.54 8.95 15.32
C LYS A 127 22.13 8.59 14.84
N LEU A 128 21.42 7.75 15.59
CA LEU A 128 20.05 7.37 15.28
C LEU A 128 19.06 8.41 15.83
N SER A 129 17.95 8.62 15.11
CA SER A 129 16.86 9.44 15.65
C SER A 129 16.17 8.73 16.83
N ASN A 130 15.56 9.51 17.72
CA ASN A 130 14.83 8.96 18.87
C ASN A 130 13.75 7.96 18.44
N ASN A 131 12.99 8.27 17.38
CA ASN A 131 11.93 7.39 16.87
C ASN A 131 12.48 6.02 16.45
N ILE A 132 13.64 5.98 15.78
CA ILE A 132 14.30 4.72 15.39
C ILE A 132 14.80 3.96 16.64
N ILE A 133 15.40 4.65 17.58
CA ILE A 133 15.86 4.05 18.84
C ILE A 133 14.69 3.40 19.59
N GLU A 134 13.58 4.12 19.75
CA GLU A 134 12.39 3.61 20.43
C GLU A 134 11.78 2.40 19.71
N ALA A 135 11.71 2.42 18.38
CA ALA A 135 11.22 1.29 17.59
C ALA A 135 12.10 0.06 17.76
N ILE A 136 13.44 0.22 17.72
CA ILE A 136 14.40 -0.86 17.99
C ILE A 136 14.21 -1.42 19.42
N GLU A 137 14.08 -0.55 20.41
CA GLU A 137 13.93 -0.96 21.81
C GLU A 137 12.60 -1.67 22.10
N ARG A 138 11.52 -1.33 21.37
CA ARG A 138 10.27 -2.10 21.38
C ARG A 138 10.45 -3.44 20.67
N GLY A 139 11.08 -3.45 19.51
CA GLY A 139 11.36 -4.65 18.74
C GLY A 139 12.17 -5.71 19.47
N MET A 140 13.12 -5.27 20.31
CA MET A 140 13.91 -6.17 21.18
C MET A 140 13.08 -6.88 22.25
N LYS A 141 11.86 -6.43 22.54
CA LYS A 141 10.99 -7.00 23.58
C LYS A 141 10.04 -8.05 23.04
N TYR A 142 9.75 -8.05 21.73
CA TYR A 142 8.89 -9.05 21.13
C TYR A 142 9.55 -10.43 21.17
N THR A 143 8.74 -11.43 21.50
CA THR A 143 9.18 -12.81 21.50
C THR A 143 9.18 -13.42 20.10
N ALA A 144 9.92 -14.49 19.88
CA ALA A 144 9.86 -15.26 18.64
C ALA A 144 8.44 -15.81 18.34
N VAL A 145 7.65 -16.09 19.40
CA VAL A 145 6.27 -16.56 19.26
C VAL A 145 5.38 -15.44 18.71
N GLU A 146 5.46 -14.23 19.26
CA GLU A 146 4.70 -13.07 18.77
C GLU A 146 5.06 -12.73 17.32
N TYR A 147 6.34 -12.71 16.99
CA TYR A 147 6.83 -12.45 15.64
C TYR A 147 6.31 -13.49 14.62
N ASN A 148 6.46 -14.79 14.93
CA ASN A 148 6.01 -15.85 14.02
C ASN A 148 4.47 -15.89 13.90
N ASN A 149 3.74 -15.59 14.97
CA ASN A 149 2.29 -15.44 14.92
C ASN A 149 1.88 -14.29 13.99
N ALA A 150 2.54 -13.15 14.09
CA ALA A 150 2.27 -12.01 13.21
C ALA A 150 2.56 -12.35 11.74
N LEU A 151 3.69 -13.02 11.44
CA LEU A 151 4.01 -13.47 10.08
C LEU A 151 2.94 -14.42 9.51
N SER A 152 2.43 -15.35 10.30
CA SER A 152 1.41 -16.29 9.85
C SER A 152 0.08 -15.64 9.46
N LYS A 153 -0.18 -14.41 9.94
CA LYS A 153 -1.38 -13.63 9.59
C LYS A 153 -1.31 -13.04 8.18
N ILE A 154 -0.11 -12.86 7.63
CA ILE A 154 0.08 -12.42 6.23
C ILE A 154 -0.56 -13.44 5.29
N ASP A 155 -0.26 -14.73 5.46
CA ASP A 155 -0.82 -15.79 4.61
C ASP A 155 -2.34 -15.87 4.73
N ALA A 156 -2.86 -15.76 5.96
CA ALA A 156 -4.31 -15.78 6.20
C ALA A 156 -5.03 -14.61 5.52
N ALA A 157 -4.46 -13.39 5.61
CA ALA A 157 -5.00 -12.21 4.93
C ALA A 157 -4.95 -12.36 3.40
N ASN A 158 -3.85 -12.90 2.87
CA ASN A 158 -3.68 -13.12 1.43
C ASN A 158 -4.64 -14.19 0.87
N ILE A 159 -4.95 -15.25 1.63
CA ILE A 159 -5.99 -16.22 1.24
C ILE A 159 -7.35 -15.55 1.11
N TYR A 160 -7.72 -14.66 2.06
CA TYR A 160 -8.97 -13.89 1.98
C TYR A 160 -8.99 -13.00 0.73
N PHE A 161 -7.97 -12.20 0.50
CA PHE A 161 -7.93 -11.29 -0.65
C PHE A 161 -7.86 -12.02 -1.99
N LYS A 162 -7.22 -13.19 -2.05
CA LYS A 162 -7.22 -14.01 -3.26
C LYS A 162 -8.65 -14.39 -3.68
N GLN A 163 -9.54 -14.72 -2.73
CA GLN A 163 -10.94 -14.99 -3.01
C GLN A 163 -11.70 -13.70 -3.34
N PHE A 164 -11.41 -12.63 -2.63
CA PHE A 164 -12.02 -11.31 -2.83
C PHE A 164 -11.86 -10.78 -4.26
N PHE A 165 -10.70 -10.95 -4.88
CA PHE A 165 -10.42 -10.52 -6.24
C PHE A 165 -11.04 -11.40 -7.34
N TYR A 166 -11.85 -12.41 -7.01
CA TYR A 166 -12.74 -13.05 -7.99
C TYR A 166 -13.95 -12.18 -8.32
N ASP A 167 -14.41 -11.37 -7.36
CA ASP A 167 -15.60 -10.54 -7.51
C ASP A 167 -15.26 -9.09 -7.88
N TYR A 168 -14.04 -8.61 -7.55
CA TYR A 168 -13.62 -7.23 -7.75
C TYR A 168 -12.33 -7.12 -8.56
N ASP A 169 -12.26 -6.08 -9.41
CA ASP A 169 -11.10 -5.83 -10.27
C ASP A 169 -9.99 -5.05 -9.55
N ALA A 170 -10.33 -4.23 -8.58
CA ALA A 170 -9.40 -3.57 -7.67
C ALA A 170 -10.13 -3.08 -6.42
N ILE A 171 -9.34 -2.88 -5.35
CA ILE A 171 -9.79 -2.18 -4.15
C ILE A 171 -9.47 -0.71 -4.31
N LEU A 172 -10.39 0.15 -3.88
CA LEU A 172 -10.24 1.60 -3.85
C LEU A 172 -10.28 2.07 -2.40
N THR A 173 -9.26 2.80 -1.97
CA THR A 173 -9.12 3.32 -0.60
C THR A 173 -8.38 4.65 -0.58
N PRO A 174 -8.42 5.41 0.54
CA PRO A 174 -7.50 6.50 0.77
C PRO A 174 -6.04 6.01 0.78
N SER A 175 -5.10 6.80 0.28
CA SER A 175 -3.66 6.55 0.42
C SER A 175 -3.05 7.24 1.64
N ALA A 176 -3.72 8.28 2.15
CA ALA A 176 -3.35 9.05 3.34
C ALA A 176 -4.60 9.66 3.96
N SER A 177 -4.49 10.27 5.13
CA SER A 177 -5.61 10.92 5.82
C SER A 177 -6.17 12.13 5.06
N GLY A 178 -5.36 12.79 4.25
CA GLY A 178 -5.73 13.98 3.51
C GLY A 178 -4.54 14.56 2.76
N GLU A 179 -4.42 15.89 2.75
CA GLU A 179 -3.29 16.60 2.18
C GLU A 179 -1.98 16.33 2.94
N ALA A 180 -0.85 16.55 2.28
CA ALA A 180 0.46 16.48 2.92
C ALA A 180 0.55 17.44 4.12
N PRO A 181 1.09 17.02 5.29
CA PRO A 181 1.26 17.88 6.45
C PRO A 181 2.16 19.07 6.14
N LYS A 182 1.82 20.23 6.68
CA LYS A 182 2.62 21.45 6.51
C LYS A 182 3.95 21.35 7.28
N GLY A 183 5.05 21.59 6.58
CA GLY A 183 6.40 21.66 7.15
C GLY A 183 7.18 20.34 7.02
N LEU A 184 8.29 20.23 7.75
CA LEU A 184 9.23 19.11 7.65
C LEU A 184 9.30 18.22 8.91
N LYS A 185 8.39 18.44 9.86
CA LYS A 185 8.42 17.70 11.14
C LYS A 185 7.71 16.35 11.07
N SER A 186 6.82 16.16 10.11
CA SER A 186 6.02 14.94 9.94
C SER A 186 5.85 14.65 8.46
N THR A 187 5.83 13.36 8.12
CA THR A 187 5.51 12.85 6.79
C THR A 187 4.04 12.38 6.67
N GLY A 188 3.24 12.58 7.73
CA GLY A 188 1.88 12.08 7.82
C GLY A 188 1.80 10.71 8.51
N ASN A 189 0.57 10.15 8.56
CA ASN A 189 0.28 8.84 9.13
C ASN A 189 0.17 7.80 8.01
N PRO A 190 0.99 6.74 7.97
CA PRO A 190 0.97 5.71 6.93
C PRO A 190 -0.15 4.67 7.11
N ILE A 191 -1.08 4.86 8.05
CA ILE A 191 -2.06 3.86 8.46
C ILE A 191 -2.88 3.30 7.28
N PHE A 192 -3.23 4.15 6.30
CA PHE A 192 -4.00 3.76 5.13
C PHE A 192 -3.23 2.85 4.15
N CYS A 193 -1.90 2.78 4.25
CA CYS A 193 -1.06 1.89 3.45
C CYS A 193 -0.71 0.59 4.19
N THR A 194 -0.89 0.55 5.51
CA THR A 194 -0.37 -0.51 6.39
C THR A 194 -0.89 -1.90 6.02
N ILE A 195 -2.20 -2.03 5.74
CA ILE A 195 -2.81 -3.33 5.38
C ILE A 195 -2.22 -3.87 4.09
N TRP A 196 -2.03 -3.00 3.11
CA TRP A 196 -1.54 -3.39 1.79
C TRP A 196 -0.06 -3.76 1.81
N THR A 197 0.74 -3.02 2.58
CA THR A 197 2.13 -3.35 2.85
C THR A 197 2.25 -4.68 3.59
N PHE A 198 1.40 -4.91 4.61
CA PHE A 198 1.35 -6.17 5.35
C PHE A 198 1.03 -7.37 4.44
N CYS A 199 0.11 -7.19 3.49
CA CYS A 199 -0.26 -8.24 2.53
C CYS A 199 0.71 -8.34 1.33
N GLY A 200 1.65 -7.40 1.15
CA GLY A 200 2.56 -7.35 0.01
C GLY A 200 1.86 -7.05 -1.32
N MET A 201 0.68 -6.42 -1.29
CA MET A 201 -0.13 -6.18 -2.49
C MET A 201 0.36 -5.00 -3.31
N PRO A 202 0.31 -5.09 -4.65
CA PRO A 202 0.65 -3.97 -5.51
C PRO A 202 -0.38 -2.84 -5.37
N CYS A 203 0.12 -1.61 -5.21
CA CYS A 203 -0.68 -0.40 -5.00
C CYS A 203 -0.25 0.73 -5.92
N ILE A 204 -1.22 1.54 -6.36
CA ILE A 204 -0.98 2.82 -7.04
C ILE A 204 -1.77 3.91 -6.35
N SER A 205 -1.11 5.02 -5.99
CA SER A 205 -1.77 6.23 -5.52
C SER A 205 -1.92 7.23 -6.67
N LEU A 206 -3.16 7.64 -6.95
CA LEU A 206 -3.52 8.57 -8.01
C LEU A 206 -3.98 9.91 -7.39
N PRO A 207 -3.46 11.06 -7.83
CA PRO A 207 -3.86 12.38 -7.33
C PRO A 207 -5.19 12.81 -7.97
N LEU A 208 -6.28 12.14 -7.62
CA LEU A 208 -7.61 12.37 -8.21
C LEU A 208 -8.45 13.36 -7.42
N LEU A 209 -8.09 13.65 -6.18
CA LEU A 209 -8.77 14.58 -5.31
C LEU A 209 -7.87 15.76 -4.97
N GLN A 210 -8.48 16.86 -4.53
CA GLN A 210 -7.79 18.07 -4.08
C GLN A 210 -8.36 18.50 -2.74
N GLY A 211 -7.48 18.80 -1.80
CA GLY A 211 -7.87 19.30 -0.50
C GLY A 211 -8.09 20.80 -0.45
N ASN A 212 -8.52 21.29 0.70
CA ASN A 212 -8.90 22.68 0.91
C ASN A 212 -7.73 23.67 0.78
N ASN A 213 -6.47 23.24 0.92
CA ASN A 213 -5.29 24.06 0.72
C ASN A 213 -4.72 23.97 -0.71
N GLY A 214 -5.41 23.25 -1.60
CA GLY A 214 -5.03 23.09 -3.00
C GLY A 214 -4.00 22.00 -3.27
N LEU A 215 -3.62 21.20 -2.26
CA LEU A 215 -2.72 20.08 -2.44
C LEU A 215 -3.49 18.81 -2.91
N PRO A 216 -2.83 17.88 -3.61
CA PRO A 216 -3.47 16.67 -4.03
C PRO A 216 -3.75 15.73 -2.85
N ILE A 217 -4.88 15.02 -2.93
CA ILE A 217 -5.20 13.89 -2.07
C ILE A 217 -5.19 12.62 -2.91
N GLY A 218 -4.50 11.59 -2.43
CA GLY A 218 -4.29 10.35 -3.16
C GLY A 218 -5.47 9.39 -3.02
N VAL A 219 -5.94 8.89 -4.16
CA VAL A 219 -6.84 7.76 -4.28
C VAL A 219 -6.00 6.52 -4.55
N GLN A 220 -6.00 5.57 -3.64
CA GLN A 220 -5.22 4.34 -3.77
C GLN A 220 -6.03 3.24 -4.42
N LEU A 221 -5.46 2.65 -5.47
CA LEU A 221 -5.90 1.37 -6.01
C LEU A 221 -4.98 0.27 -5.53
N VAL A 222 -5.57 -0.87 -5.17
CA VAL A 222 -4.87 -2.09 -4.76
C VAL A 222 -5.35 -3.24 -5.62
N SER A 223 -4.44 -4.08 -6.09
CA SER A 223 -4.75 -5.28 -6.87
C SER A 223 -4.27 -6.55 -6.17
N SER A 224 -4.65 -7.70 -6.73
CA SER A 224 -4.17 -8.99 -6.29
C SER A 224 -2.65 -9.10 -6.39
N LEU A 225 -2.06 -9.95 -5.55
CA LEU A 225 -0.63 -10.27 -5.64
C LEU A 225 -0.26 -10.69 -7.07
N PHE A 226 0.86 -10.15 -7.57
CA PHE A 226 1.42 -10.42 -8.89
C PHE A 226 0.53 -10.02 -10.08
N ASP A 227 -0.47 -9.15 -9.86
CA ASP A 227 -1.38 -8.67 -10.91
C ASP A 227 -1.19 -7.17 -11.19
N ASP A 228 0.06 -6.75 -11.30
CA ASP A 228 0.45 -5.36 -11.55
C ASP A 228 -0.07 -4.84 -12.89
N GLU A 229 -0.12 -5.67 -13.94
CA GLU A 229 -0.67 -5.26 -15.24
C GLU A 229 -2.16 -4.87 -15.13
N ARG A 230 -2.95 -5.64 -14.37
CA ARG A 230 -4.36 -5.33 -14.12
C ARG A 230 -4.49 -4.05 -13.32
N LEU A 231 -3.63 -3.85 -12.32
CA LEU A 231 -3.59 -2.62 -11.53
C LEU A 231 -3.36 -1.39 -12.41
N PHE A 232 -2.32 -1.38 -13.26
CA PHE A 232 -2.02 -0.27 -14.15
C PHE A 232 -3.13 -0.02 -15.18
N ARG A 233 -3.73 -1.06 -15.74
CA ARG A 233 -4.87 -0.95 -16.66
C ARG A 233 -6.09 -0.32 -15.98
N ASN A 234 -6.43 -0.76 -14.77
CA ASN A 234 -7.55 -0.23 -14.00
C ASN A 234 -7.28 1.21 -13.54
N ALA A 235 -6.04 1.55 -13.15
CA ALA A 235 -5.64 2.91 -12.82
C ALA A 235 -5.79 3.86 -14.02
N SER A 236 -5.40 3.42 -15.22
CA SER A 236 -5.59 4.18 -16.46
C SER A 236 -7.09 4.40 -16.76
N TRP A 237 -7.91 3.36 -16.59
CA TRP A 237 -9.35 3.46 -16.78
C TRP A 237 -9.98 4.45 -15.78
N LEU A 238 -9.67 4.31 -14.48
CA LEU A 238 -10.20 5.16 -13.42
C LEU A 238 -9.82 6.63 -13.63
N THR A 239 -8.55 6.90 -13.94
CA THR A 239 -8.09 8.28 -14.20
C THR A 239 -8.85 8.94 -15.35
N LYS A 240 -9.14 8.19 -16.42
CA LYS A 240 -9.92 8.71 -17.57
C LYS A 240 -11.40 8.89 -17.24
N LYS A 241 -11.93 8.08 -16.34
CA LYS A 241 -13.33 8.14 -15.93
C LYS A 241 -13.61 9.33 -15.02
N ILE A 242 -12.76 9.57 -14.02
CA ILE A 242 -12.93 10.65 -13.01
C ILE A 242 -12.53 12.03 -13.57
N LYS A 243 -11.59 12.12 -14.51
CA LYS A 243 -11.14 13.41 -15.11
C LYS A 243 -12.05 13.94 -16.23
N LYS A 244 -13.17 13.30 -16.50
CA LYS A 244 -14.18 13.80 -17.46
C LYS A 244 -15.11 14.80 -16.80
#